data_a7670d9f56d76cc15da7b9a33098ca71
#
_entry.id   a7670d9f56d76cc15da7b9a33098ca71
#
_cell.length_a   1.000
_cell.length_b   1.000
_cell.length_c   1.000
_cell.angle_alpha   90.00
_cell.angle_beta   90.00
_cell.angle_gamma   90.00
#
_symmetry.space_group_name_H-M   'P 1'
#
loop_
_entity.id
_entity.type
_entity.pdbx_description
1 polymer ?
#
loop_
_entity_poly.entity_id
_entity_poly.type
_entity_poly.pdbx_seq_one_letter_code
_entity_poly.pdbx_strand_id
1 'polypeptide(L)'
;AKHGAIAWDRLVLSPGIDFLPGRIGGLEGNQERIPHAWKAGPQTVLLRKQLEAMPDGGVFAMHIPRAPYRCPPGPYERACLVANYLRDAKPKSKVLVLDANGEIQSKKALFTQAFERYGALVEYVPNSALQSVDADTLTAELEFDSIKADVLNVIPPMRAGNIAAAAGLPLINDAWVDVDWLTLEAKGMPGVHVLGDALFPAPAMPKSGHMANQHAKVAAAAILNLFEGLPPNPTPVVMNTCYSFVDAKNVIHVASVHQFDAEKKQPIPVSGAGGVSSMANELEGKSALAWARNIWADMLA
;
A
#
# COMPACT_ATOMS: atom_id res chain seq x y z
N ALA A 1 6.76 32.26 4.57
CA ALA A 1 5.47 31.71 4.11
C ALA A 1 4.59 32.85 3.58
N LYS A 2 3.80 32.63 2.52
CA LYS A 2 2.91 33.66 1.91
C LYS A 2 1.82 34.17 2.87
N HIS A 3 1.52 33.44 3.93
CA HIS A 3 0.38 33.68 4.80
C HIS A 3 0.73 33.87 6.30
N GLY A 4 2.01 34.05 6.64
CA GLY A 4 2.45 34.24 8.02
C GLY A 4 2.49 32.92 8.85
N ALA A 5 2.63 33.05 10.17
CA ALA A 5 2.60 31.95 11.12
C ALA A 5 1.14 31.72 11.59
N ILE A 6 0.75 30.47 11.74
CA ILE A 6 -0.53 30.06 12.33
C ILE A 6 -0.21 29.43 13.68
N ALA A 7 -0.78 29.97 14.76
CA ALA A 7 -0.69 29.35 16.08
C ALA A 7 -1.61 28.11 16.12
N TRP A 8 -1.16 27.07 16.82
CA TRP A 8 -1.90 25.82 16.98
C TRP A 8 -1.59 25.21 18.36
N ASP A 9 -2.55 24.51 18.93
CA ASP A 9 -2.38 23.77 20.19
C ASP A 9 -2.01 22.31 19.92
N ARG A 10 -2.56 21.74 18.86
CA ARG A 10 -2.25 20.39 18.37
C ARG A 10 -2.16 20.39 16.84
N LEU A 11 -1.14 19.74 16.30
CA LEU A 11 -0.95 19.58 14.87
C LEU A 11 -1.17 18.12 14.48
N VAL A 12 -2.02 17.86 13.51
CA VAL A 12 -2.23 16.52 12.95
C VAL A 12 -1.64 16.46 11.54
N LEU A 13 -0.73 15.54 11.32
CA LEU A 13 -0.09 15.28 10.03
C LEU A 13 -0.53 13.92 9.48
N SER A 14 -1.07 13.91 8.28
CA SER A 14 -1.52 12.71 7.57
C SER A 14 -0.88 12.65 6.17
N PRO A 15 0.47 12.63 6.06
CA PRO A 15 1.15 12.84 4.78
C PRO A 15 1.13 11.63 3.85
N GLY A 16 0.71 10.45 4.33
CA GLY A 16 0.81 9.21 3.57
C GLY A 16 2.26 8.84 3.28
N ILE A 17 2.53 8.42 2.04
CA ILE A 17 3.86 7.99 1.59
C ILE A 17 4.40 8.86 0.46
N ASP A 18 5.71 8.89 0.35
CA ASP A 18 6.41 9.28 -0.86
C ASP A 18 7.28 8.14 -1.38
N PHE A 19 7.57 8.20 -2.68
CA PHE A 19 8.37 7.20 -3.36
C PHE A 19 9.85 7.58 -3.37
N LEU A 20 10.70 6.56 -3.43
CA LEU A 20 12.15 6.67 -3.52
C LEU A 20 12.65 6.08 -4.86
N PRO A 21 12.33 6.71 -6.02
CA PRO A 21 12.73 6.17 -7.32
C PRO A 21 14.25 6.10 -7.48
N GLY A 22 15.00 7.03 -6.87
CA GLY A 22 16.47 7.01 -6.88
C GLY A 22 17.13 5.82 -6.16
N ARG A 23 16.34 4.97 -5.47
CA ARG A 23 16.82 3.69 -4.92
C ARG A 23 16.91 2.58 -5.97
N ILE A 24 16.39 2.81 -7.17
CA ILE A 24 16.47 1.91 -8.32
C ILE A 24 17.20 2.65 -9.43
N GLY A 25 18.33 2.13 -9.87
CA GLY A 25 19.13 2.74 -10.92
C GLY A 25 18.31 3.00 -12.20
N GLY A 26 18.44 4.16 -12.81
CA GLY A 26 17.73 4.51 -14.05
C GLY A 26 16.23 4.81 -13.94
N LEU A 27 15.61 4.67 -12.76
CA LEU A 27 14.17 4.91 -12.60
C LEU A 27 13.84 6.40 -12.36
N GLU A 28 14.70 7.12 -11.64
CA GLU A 28 14.47 8.53 -11.36
C GLU A 28 14.49 9.37 -12.65
N GLY A 29 13.46 10.21 -12.84
CA GLY A 29 13.27 10.98 -14.08
C GLY A 29 12.57 10.22 -15.21
N ASN A 30 12.39 8.90 -15.10
CA ASN A 30 11.81 8.05 -16.15
C ASN A 30 10.40 7.52 -15.86
N GLN A 31 9.71 8.10 -14.87
CA GLN A 31 8.38 7.63 -14.43
C GLN A 31 7.27 7.85 -15.47
N GLU A 32 7.51 8.66 -16.51
CA GLU A 32 6.60 8.80 -17.65
C GLU A 32 6.71 7.64 -18.66
N ARG A 33 7.81 6.89 -18.61
CA ARG A 33 8.00 5.68 -19.43
C ARG A 33 7.76 4.42 -18.60
N ILE A 34 8.21 4.43 -17.33
CA ILE A 34 8.09 3.33 -16.38
C ILE A 34 7.25 3.81 -15.18
N PRO A 35 5.90 3.86 -15.32
CA PRO A 35 5.03 4.36 -14.25
C PRO A 35 5.00 3.42 -13.06
N HIS A 36 4.93 3.97 -11.85
CA HIS A 36 4.52 3.19 -10.67
C HIS A 36 2.99 3.00 -10.63
N ALA A 37 2.21 3.99 -11.08
CA ALA A 37 0.75 4.02 -11.03
C ALA A 37 0.18 3.64 -9.63
N TRP A 38 0.89 4.03 -8.55
CA TRP A 38 0.58 3.66 -7.15
C TRP A 38 -0.06 4.81 -6.35
N LYS A 39 -0.23 5.95 -6.99
CA LYS A 39 -1.11 7.05 -6.58
C LYS A 39 -2.16 7.26 -7.67
N ALA A 40 -3.40 7.56 -7.30
CA ALA A 40 -4.43 7.95 -8.24
C ALA A 40 -4.00 9.21 -9.01
N GLY A 41 -4.28 9.26 -10.31
CA GLY A 41 -3.94 10.40 -11.14
C GLY A 41 -3.34 10.03 -12.50
N PRO A 42 -2.51 10.89 -13.10
CA PRO A 42 -2.03 10.74 -14.49
C PRO A 42 -1.33 9.41 -14.78
N GLN A 43 -0.58 8.86 -13.82
CA GLN A 43 0.13 7.59 -14.03
C GLN A 43 -0.79 6.37 -14.16
N THR A 44 -1.97 6.39 -13.54
CA THR A 44 -2.95 5.29 -13.74
C THR A 44 -3.52 5.33 -15.14
N VAL A 45 -3.75 6.51 -15.68
CA VAL A 45 -4.17 6.71 -17.07
C VAL A 45 -3.05 6.33 -18.05
N LEU A 46 -1.81 6.68 -17.72
CA LEU A 46 -0.63 6.32 -18.53
C LEU A 46 -0.46 4.80 -18.61
N LEU A 47 -0.48 4.09 -17.46
CA LEU A 47 -0.38 2.64 -17.44
C LEU A 47 -1.48 1.97 -18.26
N ARG A 48 -2.72 2.47 -18.17
CA ARG A 48 -3.82 1.98 -18.99
C ARG A 48 -3.53 2.15 -20.47
N LYS A 49 -3.08 3.34 -20.91
CA LYS A 49 -2.73 3.59 -22.31
C LYS A 49 -1.60 2.68 -22.81
N GLN A 50 -0.60 2.41 -21.98
CA GLN A 50 0.50 1.49 -22.30
C GLN A 50 -0.04 0.05 -22.48
N LEU A 51 -0.90 -0.42 -21.59
CA LEU A 51 -1.54 -1.73 -21.70
C LEU A 51 -2.43 -1.84 -22.95
N GLU A 52 -3.17 -0.78 -23.30
CA GLU A 52 -3.98 -0.73 -24.51
C GLU A 52 -3.12 -0.75 -25.79
N ALA A 53 -1.96 -0.07 -25.77
CA ALA A 53 -1.03 -0.01 -26.89
C ALA A 53 -0.14 -1.26 -27.05
N MET A 54 0.07 -2.03 -25.98
CA MET A 54 0.89 -3.24 -25.99
C MET A 54 0.36 -4.24 -27.03
N PRO A 55 1.20 -4.90 -27.86
CA PRO A 55 0.74 -5.90 -28.81
C PRO A 55 0.18 -7.15 -28.11
N ASP A 56 -0.68 -7.92 -28.79
CA ASP A 56 -1.00 -9.28 -28.35
C ASP A 56 0.25 -10.16 -28.48
N GLY A 57 0.60 -10.84 -27.39
CA GLY A 57 1.88 -11.53 -27.24
C GLY A 57 2.94 -10.71 -26.50
N GLY A 58 2.63 -9.45 -26.12
CA GLY A 58 3.52 -8.60 -25.36
C GLY A 58 3.61 -9.00 -23.87
N VAL A 59 4.68 -8.54 -23.20
CA VAL A 59 4.97 -8.80 -21.80
C VAL A 59 4.67 -7.54 -20.96
N PHE A 60 3.74 -7.66 -20.02
CA PHE A 60 3.60 -6.71 -18.91
C PHE A 60 4.40 -7.23 -17.72
N ALA A 61 5.48 -6.53 -17.35
CA ALA A 61 6.25 -6.84 -16.15
C ALA A 61 5.96 -5.82 -15.04
N MET A 62 5.71 -6.32 -13.82
CA MET A 62 5.46 -5.49 -12.64
C MET A 62 6.44 -5.84 -11.54
N HIS A 63 7.13 -4.82 -11.00
CA HIS A 63 7.99 -4.98 -9.83
C HIS A 63 7.27 -4.55 -8.54
N ILE A 64 7.41 -5.37 -7.49
CA ILE A 64 6.90 -5.13 -6.13
C ILE A 64 8.09 -4.88 -5.20
N PRO A 65 8.14 -3.75 -4.46
CA PRO A 65 9.26 -3.45 -3.58
C PRO A 65 9.24 -4.32 -2.32
N ARG A 66 10.36 -4.37 -1.60
CA ARG A 66 10.41 -4.99 -0.27
C ARG A 66 9.46 -4.30 0.69
N ALA A 67 8.78 -5.08 1.52
CA ALA A 67 7.95 -4.56 2.62
C ALA A 67 8.83 -3.81 3.67
N PRO A 68 8.24 -2.80 4.36
CA PRO A 68 6.85 -2.36 4.32
C PRO A 68 6.55 -1.38 3.18
N TYR A 69 5.44 -1.55 2.50
CA TYR A 69 4.92 -0.62 1.50
C TYR A 69 3.40 -0.44 1.66
N ARG A 70 2.85 0.64 1.09
CA ARG A 70 1.41 0.92 1.14
C ARG A 70 0.63 -0.12 0.35
N CYS A 71 -0.50 -0.59 0.93
CA CYS A 71 -1.44 -1.54 0.32
C CYS A 71 -0.80 -2.89 -0.01
N PRO A 72 -0.41 -3.70 1.00
CA PRO A 72 0.26 -4.98 0.75
C PRO A 72 -0.41 -5.92 -0.26
N PRO A 73 -1.75 -6.05 -0.34
CA PRO A 73 -2.40 -6.88 -1.35
C PRO A 73 -2.48 -6.25 -2.75
N GLY A 74 -2.34 -4.93 -2.85
CA GLY A 74 -2.62 -4.18 -4.08
C GLY A 74 -1.83 -4.60 -5.32
N PRO A 75 -0.51 -4.92 -5.24
CA PRO A 75 0.24 -5.36 -6.40
C PRO A 75 -0.30 -6.67 -7.00
N TYR A 76 -0.63 -7.63 -6.15
CA TYR A 76 -1.18 -8.93 -6.57
C TYR A 76 -2.58 -8.78 -7.18
N GLU A 77 -3.41 -7.89 -6.61
CA GLU A 77 -4.69 -7.48 -7.21
C GLU A 77 -4.50 -6.86 -8.60
N ARG A 78 -3.55 -5.94 -8.76
CA ARG A 78 -3.22 -5.36 -10.06
C ARG A 78 -2.83 -6.43 -11.07
N ALA A 79 -1.98 -7.38 -10.68
CA ALA A 79 -1.60 -8.50 -11.55
C ALA A 79 -2.83 -9.29 -12.02
N CYS A 80 -3.77 -9.60 -11.12
CA CYS A 80 -5.03 -10.26 -11.46
C CYS A 80 -5.89 -9.43 -12.42
N LEU A 81 -6.04 -8.13 -12.18
CA LEU A 81 -6.86 -7.26 -13.04
C LEU A 81 -6.24 -7.05 -14.43
N VAL A 82 -4.91 -6.93 -14.52
CA VAL A 82 -4.21 -6.89 -15.81
C VAL A 82 -4.36 -8.23 -16.53
N ALA A 83 -4.18 -9.35 -15.84
CA ALA A 83 -4.39 -10.68 -16.40
C ALA A 83 -5.83 -10.88 -16.91
N ASN A 84 -6.83 -10.40 -16.13
CA ASN A 84 -8.22 -10.45 -16.57
C ASN A 84 -8.45 -9.66 -17.87
N TYR A 85 -7.86 -8.46 -17.98
CA TYR A 85 -7.93 -7.67 -19.21
C TYR A 85 -7.22 -8.36 -20.37
N LEU A 86 -6.00 -8.86 -20.16
CA LEU A 86 -5.20 -9.49 -21.21
C LEU A 86 -5.82 -10.81 -21.69
N ARG A 87 -6.41 -11.61 -20.81
CA ARG A 87 -7.11 -12.85 -21.19
C ARG A 87 -8.15 -12.62 -22.29
N ASP A 88 -8.89 -11.52 -22.20
CA ASP A 88 -9.97 -11.22 -23.13
C ASP A 88 -9.49 -10.41 -24.35
N ALA A 89 -8.58 -9.45 -24.16
CA ALA A 89 -8.15 -8.51 -25.18
C ALA A 89 -6.85 -8.94 -25.91
N LYS A 90 -5.93 -9.65 -25.21
CA LYS A 90 -4.58 -10.00 -25.71
C LYS A 90 -4.14 -11.35 -25.14
N PRO A 91 -4.77 -12.46 -25.54
CA PRO A 91 -4.63 -13.76 -24.87
C PRO A 91 -3.25 -14.43 -25.02
N LYS A 92 -2.39 -13.98 -25.93
CA LYS A 92 -1.03 -14.48 -26.13
C LYS A 92 -0.01 -13.75 -25.24
N SER A 93 -0.44 -12.69 -24.56
CA SER A 93 0.42 -11.85 -23.72
C SER A 93 0.74 -12.51 -22.38
N LYS A 94 1.64 -11.89 -21.61
CA LYS A 94 2.09 -12.38 -20.31
C LYS A 94 2.07 -11.29 -19.25
N VAL A 95 1.70 -11.65 -18.04
CA VAL A 95 1.87 -10.85 -16.81
C VAL A 95 3.01 -11.49 -16.01
N LEU A 96 4.10 -10.75 -15.85
CA LEU A 96 5.25 -11.18 -15.05
C LEU A 96 5.30 -10.34 -13.77
N VAL A 97 5.20 -11.00 -12.62
CA VAL A 97 5.22 -10.36 -11.30
C VAL A 97 6.57 -10.59 -10.65
N LEU A 98 7.42 -9.57 -10.63
CA LEU A 98 8.75 -9.57 -10.02
C LEU A 98 8.63 -9.07 -8.59
N ASP A 99 8.58 -9.96 -7.62
CA ASP A 99 8.41 -9.61 -6.21
C ASP A 99 9.76 -9.64 -5.48
N ALA A 100 10.17 -8.48 -4.93
CA ALA A 100 11.39 -8.41 -4.11
C ALA A 100 11.28 -9.15 -2.76
N ASN A 101 10.08 -9.60 -2.40
CA ASN A 101 9.82 -10.39 -1.20
C ASN A 101 9.93 -11.89 -1.50
N GLY A 102 10.21 -12.69 -0.46
CA GLY A 102 10.31 -14.15 -0.60
C GLY A 102 8.96 -14.85 -0.84
N GLU A 103 7.84 -14.15 -0.62
CA GLU A 103 6.50 -14.66 -0.80
C GLU A 103 5.46 -13.53 -0.90
N ILE A 104 4.26 -13.87 -1.34
CA ILE A 104 3.10 -12.98 -1.38
C ILE A 104 2.78 -12.43 0.02
N GLN A 105 2.79 -11.11 0.17
CA GLN A 105 2.75 -10.43 1.47
C GLN A 105 1.36 -10.35 2.12
N SER A 106 0.31 -10.71 1.41
CA SER A 106 -1.06 -10.68 1.92
C SER A 106 -1.93 -11.70 1.20
N LYS A 107 -2.79 -12.43 1.92
CA LYS A 107 -3.72 -13.42 1.33
C LYS A 107 -3.02 -14.44 0.42
N LYS A 108 -1.83 -14.91 0.82
CA LYS A 108 -0.93 -15.74 -0.01
C LYS A 108 -1.67 -16.87 -0.73
N ALA A 109 -2.36 -17.73 0.00
CA ALA A 109 -3.04 -18.88 -0.59
C ALA A 109 -4.11 -18.47 -1.64
N LEU A 110 -4.84 -17.39 -1.38
CA LEU A 110 -5.90 -16.92 -2.27
C LEU A 110 -5.35 -16.27 -3.55
N PHE A 111 -4.27 -15.49 -3.46
CA PHE A 111 -3.62 -14.96 -4.66
C PHE A 111 -2.88 -16.04 -5.44
N THR A 112 -2.28 -17.03 -4.78
CA THR A 112 -1.71 -18.19 -5.47
C THR A 112 -2.78 -18.91 -6.30
N GLN A 113 -3.94 -19.20 -5.70
CA GLN A 113 -5.07 -19.79 -6.43
C GLN A 113 -5.57 -18.90 -7.57
N ALA A 114 -5.59 -17.57 -7.37
CA ALA A 114 -5.99 -16.64 -8.43
C ALA A 114 -5.00 -16.67 -9.61
N PHE A 115 -3.71 -16.68 -9.35
CA PHE A 115 -2.68 -16.79 -10.39
C PHE A 115 -2.74 -18.12 -11.13
N GLU A 116 -2.94 -19.22 -10.41
CA GLU A 116 -3.13 -20.57 -11.00
C GLU A 116 -4.32 -20.62 -11.97
N ARG A 117 -5.41 -19.90 -11.68
CA ARG A 117 -6.57 -19.81 -12.59
C ARG A 117 -6.26 -19.10 -13.91
N TYR A 118 -5.28 -18.18 -13.90
CA TYR A 118 -4.80 -17.53 -15.12
C TYR A 118 -3.78 -18.39 -15.89
N GLY A 119 -3.27 -19.48 -15.28
CA GLY A 119 -2.36 -20.43 -15.91
C GLY A 119 -1.09 -19.75 -16.44
N ALA A 120 -0.73 -20.06 -17.68
CA ALA A 120 0.48 -19.54 -18.32
C ALA A 120 0.47 -18.00 -18.56
N LEU A 121 -0.67 -17.35 -18.40
CA LEU A 121 -0.78 -15.90 -18.57
C LEU A 121 -0.11 -15.13 -17.44
N VAL A 122 -0.05 -15.69 -16.21
CA VAL A 122 0.56 -15.06 -15.04
C VAL A 122 1.74 -15.88 -14.54
N GLU A 123 2.89 -15.25 -14.42
CA GLU A 123 4.08 -15.82 -13.78
C GLU A 123 4.48 -14.97 -12.57
N TYR A 124 4.59 -15.61 -11.41
CA TYR A 124 5.03 -14.98 -10.17
C TYR A 124 6.44 -15.42 -9.82
N VAL A 125 7.35 -14.45 -9.68
CA VAL A 125 8.78 -14.68 -9.40
C VAL A 125 9.15 -13.99 -8.09
N PRO A 126 9.23 -14.72 -6.97
CA PRO A 126 9.70 -14.19 -5.68
C PRO A 126 11.20 -13.91 -5.69
N ASN A 127 11.69 -13.17 -4.67
CA ASN A 127 13.10 -12.80 -4.49
C ASN A 127 13.71 -12.03 -5.69
N SER A 128 12.87 -11.31 -6.43
CA SER A 128 13.25 -10.55 -7.63
C SER A 128 13.47 -9.07 -7.29
N ALA A 129 14.47 -8.78 -6.46
CA ALA A 129 14.84 -7.42 -6.15
C ALA A 129 15.43 -6.71 -7.38
N LEU A 130 14.79 -5.60 -7.77
CA LEU A 130 15.22 -4.79 -8.91
C LEU A 130 16.41 -3.92 -8.52
N GLN A 131 17.49 -3.97 -9.30
CA GLN A 131 18.69 -3.16 -9.13
C GLN A 131 18.62 -1.87 -9.97
N SER A 132 18.25 -2.01 -11.23
CA SER A 132 18.14 -0.88 -12.15
C SER A 132 17.13 -1.16 -13.26
N VAL A 133 16.79 -0.12 -14.01
CA VAL A 133 15.98 -0.20 -15.22
C VAL A 133 16.67 0.57 -16.35
N ASP A 134 16.50 0.07 -17.57
CA ASP A 134 16.74 0.82 -18.78
C ASP A 134 15.39 1.27 -19.34
N ALA A 135 15.15 2.57 -19.29
CA ALA A 135 13.89 3.14 -19.75
C ALA A 135 13.78 3.18 -21.29
N ASP A 136 14.87 3.12 -22.03
CA ASP A 136 14.85 3.14 -23.49
C ASP A 136 14.46 1.79 -24.07
N THR A 137 14.91 0.72 -23.45
CA THR A 137 14.62 -0.65 -23.85
C THR A 137 13.49 -1.30 -23.07
N LEU A 138 13.00 -0.65 -21.98
CA LEU A 138 12.06 -1.18 -21.00
C LEU A 138 12.57 -2.49 -20.37
N THR A 139 13.84 -2.49 -19.98
CA THR A 139 14.51 -3.64 -19.35
C THR A 139 14.63 -3.44 -17.85
N ALA A 140 14.28 -4.47 -17.08
CA ALA A 140 14.46 -4.57 -15.65
C ALA A 140 15.67 -5.44 -15.33
N GLU A 141 16.69 -4.88 -14.65
CA GLU A 141 17.90 -5.59 -14.26
C GLU A 141 17.74 -6.11 -12.82
N LEU A 142 17.75 -7.42 -12.65
CA LEU A 142 17.75 -8.14 -11.39
C LEU A 142 19.17 -8.52 -11.00
N GLU A 143 19.35 -9.19 -9.87
CA GLU A 143 20.67 -9.64 -9.41
C GLU A 143 21.32 -10.65 -10.37
N PHE A 144 20.54 -11.56 -10.94
CA PHE A 144 21.02 -12.65 -11.77
C PHE A 144 20.31 -12.78 -13.11
N ASP A 145 19.41 -11.85 -13.45
CA ASP A 145 18.60 -11.92 -14.66
C ASP A 145 18.27 -10.51 -15.19
N SER A 146 17.90 -10.45 -16.45
CA SER A 146 17.51 -9.23 -17.13
C SER A 146 16.20 -9.47 -17.89
N ILE A 147 15.17 -8.71 -17.58
CA ILE A 147 13.81 -8.89 -18.09
C ILE A 147 13.43 -7.73 -18.99
N LYS A 148 13.26 -8.00 -20.27
CA LYS A 148 12.70 -7.03 -21.22
C LYS A 148 11.17 -7.15 -21.24
N ALA A 149 10.48 -6.01 -21.19
CA ALA A 149 9.02 -5.94 -21.23
C ALA A 149 8.53 -4.97 -22.32
N ASP A 150 7.28 -5.11 -22.74
CA ASP A 150 6.58 -4.13 -23.58
C ASP A 150 5.92 -3.04 -22.73
N VAL A 151 5.53 -3.40 -21.51
CA VAL A 151 5.08 -2.47 -20.46
C VAL A 151 5.77 -2.82 -19.16
N LEU A 152 6.54 -1.87 -18.60
CA LEU A 152 7.25 -2.04 -17.35
C LEU A 152 6.63 -1.14 -16.26
N ASN A 153 6.02 -1.76 -15.25
CA ASN A 153 5.39 -1.09 -14.12
C ASN A 153 6.23 -1.29 -12.86
N VAL A 154 6.93 -0.28 -12.40
CA VAL A 154 7.81 -0.38 -11.23
C VAL A 154 7.24 0.39 -10.06
N ILE A 155 6.91 -0.31 -8.97
CA ILE A 155 6.55 0.31 -7.70
C ILE A 155 7.84 0.55 -6.91
N PRO A 156 8.26 1.83 -6.70
CA PRO A 156 9.51 2.11 -5.99
C PRO A 156 9.38 1.84 -4.49
N PRO A 157 10.50 1.68 -3.76
CA PRO A 157 10.50 1.76 -2.30
C PRO A 157 9.85 3.05 -1.80
N MET A 158 9.34 3.00 -0.58
CA MET A 158 8.53 4.08 0.01
C MET A 158 9.09 4.54 1.34
N ARG A 159 8.72 5.78 1.72
CA ARG A 159 8.90 6.35 3.05
C ARG A 159 7.69 7.19 3.44
N ALA A 160 7.67 7.70 4.66
CA ALA A 160 6.70 8.72 5.07
C ALA A 160 6.75 9.92 4.12
N GLY A 161 5.59 10.52 3.84
CA GLY A 161 5.50 11.69 2.98
C GLY A 161 6.46 12.81 3.41
N ASN A 162 7.02 13.53 2.47
CA ASN A 162 8.11 14.49 2.67
C ASN A 162 7.87 15.52 3.77
N ILE A 163 6.61 15.87 4.05
CA ILE A 163 6.27 16.79 5.14
C ILE A 163 6.74 16.28 6.50
N ALA A 164 6.82 14.97 6.72
CA ALA A 164 7.32 14.40 7.96
C ALA A 164 8.80 14.81 8.21
N ALA A 165 9.65 14.65 7.20
CA ALA A 165 11.04 15.09 7.27
C ALA A 165 11.17 16.62 7.32
N ALA A 166 10.36 17.34 6.53
CA ALA A 166 10.36 18.81 6.50
C ALA A 166 9.92 19.43 7.84
N ALA A 167 9.05 18.74 8.60
CA ALA A 167 8.65 19.12 9.95
C ALA A 167 9.70 18.75 11.02
N GLY A 168 10.80 18.10 10.66
CA GLY A 168 11.84 17.67 11.60
C GLY A 168 11.47 16.46 12.44
N LEU A 169 10.49 15.65 12.02
CA LEU A 169 10.07 14.45 12.76
C LEU A 169 11.20 13.40 12.74
N PRO A 170 11.52 12.78 13.88
CA PRO A 170 12.42 11.63 13.92
C PRO A 170 11.87 10.46 13.11
N LEU A 171 12.70 9.87 12.26
CA LEU A 171 12.30 8.76 11.41
C LEU A 171 13.04 7.47 11.78
N ILE A 172 12.31 6.39 11.99
CA ILE A 172 12.86 5.04 12.10
C ILE A 172 13.34 4.59 10.72
N ASN A 173 14.60 4.10 10.64
CA ASN A 173 15.25 3.66 9.41
C ASN A 173 15.23 4.73 8.29
N ASP A 174 15.29 6.00 8.65
CA ASP A 174 15.21 7.15 7.74
C ASP A 174 13.94 7.14 6.85
N ALA A 175 12.91 6.44 7.29
CA ALA A 175 11.73 6.21 6.47
C ALA A 175 10.39 6.50 7.17
N TRP A 176 10.19 6.09 8.43
CA TRP A 176 8.87 6.04 9.02
C TRP A 176 8.82 6.74 10.37
N VAL A 177 7.70 7.41 10.68
CA VAL A 177 7.51 8.11 11.95
C VAL A 177 7.16 7.13 13.07
N ASP A 178 7.85 7.25 14.22
CA ASP A 178 7.51 6.55 15.45
C ASP A 178 6.55 7.39 16.30
N VAL A 179 5.55 6.76 16.89
CA VAL A 179 4.50 7.42 17.67
C VAL A 179 4.22 6.71 19.00
N ASP A 180 3.64 7.44 19.91
CA ASP A 180 2.89 6.85 21.03
C ASP A 180 1.54 6.36 20.50
N TRP A 181 1.30 5.07 20.59
CA TRP A 181 0.11 4.44 20.02
C TRP A 181 -1.20 4.72 20.79
N LEU A 182 -1.14 5.32 21.97
CA LEU A 182 -2.34 5.78 22.70
C LEU A 182 -2.86 7.12 22.18
N THR A 183 -1.97 7.96 21.65
CA THR A 183 -2.27 9.33 21.22
C THR A 183 -1.94 9.59 19.79
N LEU A 184 -1.14 8.74 19.15
CA LEU A 184 -0.48 8.95 17.84
C LEU A 184 0.41 10.21 17.80
N GLU A 185 0.83 10.70 18.97
CA GLU A 185 1.80 11.79 19.07
C GLU A 185 3.18 11.29 18.66
N ALA A 186 3.87 12.04 17.79
CA ALA A 186 5.19 11.69 17.32
C ALA A 186 6.20 11.70 18.49
N LYS A 187 6.97 10.64 18.67
CA LYS A 187 7.99 10.58 19.71
C LYS A 187 9.03 11.68 19.49
N GLY A 188 9.32 12.42 20.54
CA GLY A 188 10.28 13.54 20.50
C GLY A 188 9.71 14.86 19.95
N MET A 189 8.43 14.93 19.59
CA MET A 189 7.79 16.17 19.13
C MET A 189 6.39 16.35 19.75
N PRO A 190 6.30 16.82 20.99
CA PRO A 190 5.03 17.02 21.69
C PRO A 190 4.05 17.91 20.94
N GLY A 191 2.78 17.56 20.97
CA GLY A 191 1.70 18.29 20.29
C GLY A 191 1.53 17.96 18.81
N VAL A 192 2.42 17.14 18.22
CA VAL A 192 2.33 16.74 16.82
C VAL A 192 1.90 15.29 16.70
N HIS A 193 0.73 15.04 16.14
CA HIS A 193 0.17 13.71 15.91
C HIS A 193 0.35 13.31 14.46
N VAL A 194 0.73 12.06 14.21
CA VAL A 194 0.95 11.55 12.84
C VAL A 194 0.07 10.33 12.60
N LEU A 195 -0.54 10.27 11.42
CA LEU A 195 -1.55 9.25 11.09
C LEU A 195 -1.21 8.47 9.82
N GLY A 196 -1.75 7.27 9.74
CA GLY A 196 -1.83 6.47 8.52
C GLY A 196 -0.49 5.91 8.05
N ASP A 197 -0.30 5.89 6.74
CA ASP A 197 0.81 5.17 6.11
C ASP A 197 2.20 5.75 6.39
N ALA A 198 2.29 6.97 6.94
CA ALA A 198 3.56 7.57 7.35
C ALA A 198 4.19 6.91 8.60
N LEU A 199 3.42 6.14 9.36
CA LEU A 199 3.87 5.52 10.60
C LEU A 199 4.78 4.31 10.35
N PHE A 200 5.72 4.07 11.25
CA PHE A 200 6.33 2.76 11.39
C PHE A 200 5.25 1.76 11.82
N PRO A 201 4.99 0.70 11.04
CA PRO A 201 3.83 -0.15 11.34
C PRO A 201 4.03 -0.97 12.61
N ALA A 202 2.98 -1.10 13.41
CA ALA A 202 2.94 -2.10 14.48
C ALA A 202 2.95 -3.53 13.88
N PRO A 203 3.26 -4.57 14.67
CA PRO A 203 3.34 -5.95 14.18
C PRO A 203 2.09 -6.37 13.38
N ALA A 204 2.29 -6.90 12.18
CA ALA A 204 1.24 -7.32 11.24
C ALA A 204 0.20 -6.25 10.86
N MET A 205 0.43 -4.99 11.21
CA MET A 205 -0.46 -3.88 10.85
C MET A 205 -0.20 -3.44 9.41
N PRO A 206 -1.19 -3.49 8.51
CA PRO A 206 -1.00 -3.06 7.14
C PRO A 206 -1.00 -1.53 7.01
N LYS A 207 -0.25 -1.01 6.05
CA LYS A 207 -0.41 0.37 5.58
C LYS A 207 -1.62 0.43 4.64
N SER A 208 -2.78 0.86 5.16
CA SER A 208 -4.04 0.89 4.41
C SER A 208 -4.87 2.12 4.75
N GLY A 209 -5.75 2.53 3.82
CA GLY A 209 -6.68 3.63 4.05
C GLY A 209 -7.65 3.39 5.22
N HIS A 210 -8.07 2.13 5.43
CA HIS A 210 -8.91 1.79 6.59
C HIS A 210 -8.15 1.97 7.90
N MET A 211 -6.91 1.49 7.97
CA MET A 211 -6.08 1.67 9.16
C MET A 211 -5.81 3.17 9.42
N ALA A 212 -5.57 3.96 8.38
CA ALA A 212 -5.42 5.41 8.50
C ALA A 212 -6.67 6.09 9.07
N ASN A 213 -7.87 5.68 8.63
CA ASN A 213 -9.15 6.15 9.20
C ASN A 213 -9.28 5.77 10.69
N GLN A 214 -8.88 4.57 11.07
CA GLN A 214 -8.91 4.14 12.48
C GLN A 214 -7.90 4.93 13.33
N HIS A 215 -6.70 5.19 12.82
CA HIS A 215 -5.72 6.05 13.48
C HIS A 215 -6.28 7.46 13.72
N ALA A 216 -7.01 8.03 12.75
CA ALA A 216 -7.62 9.34 12.91
C ALA A 216 -8.63 9.37 14.06
N LYS A 217 -9.44 8.33 14.23
CA LYS A 217 -10.41 8.22 15.34
C LYS A 217 -9.73 8.10 16.71
N VAL A 218 -8.65 7.30 16.80
CA VAL A 218 -7.86 7.19 18.03
C VAL A 218 -7.22 8.53 18.39
N ALA A 219 -6.58 9.20 17.42
CA ALA A 219 -5.95 10.50 17.65
C ALA A 219 -6.97 11.57 18.06
N ALA A 220 -8.12 11.65 17.37
CA ALA A 220 -9.16 12.62 17.68
C ALA A 220 -9.67 12.45 19.13
N ALA A 221 -9.99 11.21 19.51
CA ALA A 221 -10.43 10.91 20.88
C ALA A 221 -9.35 11.25 21.93
N ALA A 222 -8.08 10.93 21.65
CA ALA A 222 -6.97 11.24 22.53
C ALA A 222 -6.76 12.77 22.66
N ILE A 223 -6.81 13.52 21.55
CA ILE A 223 -6.66 14.97 21.56
C ILE A 223 -7.77 15.65 22.39
N LEU A 224 -9.02 15.21 22.24
CA LEU A 224 -10.14 15.72 23.04
C LEU A 224 -9.91 15.47 24.54
N ASN A 225 -9.54 14.25 24.92
CA ASN A 225 -9.22 13.95 26.32
C ASN A 225 -8.07 14.82 26.86
N LEU A 226 -7.01 15.00 26.07
CA LEU A 226 -5.86 15.83 26.48
C LEU A 226 -6.23 17.30 26.67
N PHE A 227 -7.16 17.86 25.90
CA PHE A 227 -7.68 19.22 26.11
C PHE A 227 -8.48 19.35 27.41
N GLU A 228 -9.17 18.29 27.83
CA GLU A 228 -9.90 18.23 29.10
C GLU A 228 -9.02 17.82 30.28
N GLY A 229 -7.71 17.62 30.10
CA GLY A 229 -6.80 17.14 31.14
C GLY A 229 -7.05 15.67 31.54
N LEU A 230 -7.72 14.90 30.71
CA LEU A 230 -8.03 13.49 30.91
C LEU A 230 -6.97 12.60 30.23
N PRO A 231 -6.72 11.39 30.75
CA PRO A 231 -5.84 10.44 30.10
C PRO A 231 -6.46 9.91 28.78
N PRO A 232 -5.63 9.51 27.79
CA PRO A 232 -6.13 8.84 26.62
C PRO A 232 -6.74 7.47 26.98
N ASN A 233 -7.53 6.91 26.04
CA ASN A 233 -8.03 5.54 26.18
C ASN A 233 -6.85 4.57 26.37
N PRO A 234 -6.77 3.80 27.48
CA PRO A 234 -5.62 2.92 27.74
C PRO A 234 -5.61 1.65 26.87
N THR A 235 -6.69 1.34 26.18
CA THR A 235 -6.84 0.11 25.38
C THR A 235 -7.50 0.39 24.01
N PRO A 236 -6.94 1.30 23.18
CA PRO A 236 -7.53 1.57 21.87
C PRO A 236 -7.48 0.31 21.01
N VAL A 237 -8.55 0.12 20.24
CA VAL A 237 -8.69 -0.96 19.26
C VAL A 237 -8.79 -0.34 17.88
N VAL A 238 -8.04 -0.87 16.95
CA VAL A 238 -8.09 -0.50 15.54
C VAL A 238 -8.31 -1.73 14.66
N MET A 239 -9.00 -1.57 13.55
CA MET A 239 -9.31 -2.67 12.66
C MET A 239 -8.97 -2.35 11.22
N ASN A 240 -8.76 -3.40 10.43
CA ASN A 240 -8.53 -3.30 9.00
C ASN A 240 -9.36 -4.32 8.24
N THR A 241 -9.85 -3.93 7.08
CA THR A 241 -10.38 -4.83 6.07
C THR A 241 -9.84 -4.39 4.72
N CYS A 242 -9.22 -5.31 4.00
CA CYS A 242 -8.71 -5.07 2.63
C CYS A 242 -9.39 -6.03 1.68
N TYR A 243 -10.24 -5.51 0.82
CA TYR A 243 -10.81 -6.22 -0.32
C TYR A 243 -9.85 -6.17 -1.50
N SER A 244 -9.78 -7.23 -2.30
CA SER A 244 -9.00 -7.30 -3.53
C SER A 244 -9.75 -8.05 -4.61
N PHE A 245 -9.89 -7.43 -5.77
CA PHE A 245 -10.45 -8.06 -6.95
C PHE A 245 -9.44 -9.05 -7.57
N VAL A 246 -9.89 -10.25 -7.85
CA VAL A 246 -9.08 -11.25 -8.56
C VAL A 246 -9.51 -11.42 -10.03
N ASP A 247 -10.65 -10.83 -10.39
CA ASP A 247 -11.15 -10.61 -11.75
C ASP A 247 -12.17 -9.45 -11.73
N ALA A 248 -12.98 -9.31 -12.78
CA ALA A 248 -13.95 -8.22 -12.91
C ALA A 248 -15.05 -8.21 -11.83
N LYS A 249 -15.31 -9.32 -11.14
CA LYS A 249 -16.45 -9.48 -10.22
C LYS A 249 -16.08 -10.15 -8.89
N ASN A 250 -15.15 -11.10 -8.94
CA ASN A 250 -14.81 -11.90 -7.76
C ASN A 250 -13.77 -11.18 -6.92
N VAL A 251 -14.01 -11.19 -5.62
CA VAL A 251 -13.19 -10.51 -4.61
C VAL A 251 -12.79 -11.47 -3.51
N ILE A 252 -11.63 -11.22 -2.94
CA ILE A 252 -11.12 -11.82 -1.71
C ILE A 252 -10.85 -10.73 -0.68
N HIS A 253 -11.03 -11.02 0.62
CA HIS A 253 -10.70 -10.07 1.67
C HIS A 253 -9.73 -10.62 2.70
N VAL A 254 -9.12 -9.74 3.47
CA VAL A 254 -8.47 -9.99 4.75
C VAL A 254 -8.97 -8.95 5.74
N ALA A 255 -9.29 -9.39 6.95
CA ALA A 255 -9.63 -8.53 8.08
C ALA A 255 -8.69 -8.82 9.24
N SER A 256 -8.36 -7.79 10.02
CA SER A 256 -7.57 -7.91 11.24
C SER A 256 -8.03 -6.89 12.26
N VAL A 257 -7.90 -7.25 13.54
CA VAL A 257 -8.13 -6.37 14.67
C VAL A 257 -6.84 -6.29 15.47
N HIS A 258 -6.49 -5.09 15.89
CA HIS A 258 -5.31 -4.83 16.73
C HIS A 258 -5.76 -4.10 17.97
N GLN A 259 -5.27 -4.52 19.12
CA GLN A 259 -5.52 -3.89 20.40
C GLN A 259 -4.20 -3.49 21.04
N PHE A 260 -4.17 -2.33 21.69
CA PHE A 260 -2.97 -1.86 22.39
C PHE A 260 -2.62 -2.82 23.54
N ASP A 261 -1.36 -3.22 23.56
CA ASP A 261 -0.73 -4.03 24.60
C ASP A 261 0.16 -3.12 25.46
N ALA A 262 -0.17 -3.01 26.74
CA ALA A 262 0.52 -2.10 27.66
C ALA A 262 1.96 -2.53 27.98
N GLU A 263 2.27 -3.83 27.93
CA GLU A 263 3.63 -4.33 28.15
C GLU A 263 4.52 -4.05 26.94
N LYS A 264 4.00 -4.26 25.72
CA LYS A 264 4.71 -4.03 24.47
C LYS A 264 4.65 -2.57 24.01
N LYS A 265 3.78 -1.75 24.63
CA LYS A 265 3.52 -0.35 24.27
C LYS A 265 3.19 -0.12 22.80
N GLN A 266 2.47 -1.07 22.19
CA GLN A 266 2.08 -1.01 20.78
C GLN A 266 0.83 -1.88 20.53
N PRO A 267 0.05 -1.62 19.46
CA PRO A 267 -1.03 -2.50 19.06
C PRO A 267 -0.47 -3.86 18.60
N ILE A 268 -1.14 -4.93 19.01
CA ILE A 268 -0.85 -6.30 18.59
C ILE A 268 -2.10 -6.93 17.97
N PRO A 269 -1.97 -7.88 17.05
CA PRO A 269 -3.11 -8.61 16.52
C PRO A 269 -3.88 -9.35 17.61
N VAL A 270 -5.21 -9.22 17.60
CA VAL A 270 -6.10 -9.99 18.45
C VAL A 270 -6.37 -11.34 17.80
N SER A 271 -5.95 -12.41 18.48
CA SER A 271 -6.14 -13.77 17.96
C SER A 271 -7.61 -14.11 17.77
N GLY A 272 -7.96 -14.67 16.61
CA GLY A 272 -9.33 -15.04 16.26
C GLY A 272 -10.26 -13.87 15.90
N ALA A 273 -9.80 -12.62 16.01
CA ALA A 273 -10.57 -11.44 15.61
C ALA A 273 -10.11 -10.95 14.23
N GLY A 274 -10.62 -11.58 13.21
CA GLY A 274 -10.25 -11.29 11.83
C GLY A 274 -10.32 -12.56 10.98
N GLY A 275 -9.71 -12.53 9.81
CA GLY A 275 -9.69 -13.69 8.93
C GLY A 275 -9.50 -13.32 7.47
N VAL A 276 -9.58 -14.34 6.63
CA VAL A 276 -9.51 -14.21 5.17
C VAL A 276 -10.70 -14.91 4.54
N SER A 277 -11.05 -14.54 3.32
CA SER A 277 -12.05 -15.27 2.51
C SER A 277 -11.69 -16.75 2.43
N SER A 278 -12.71 -17.59 2.40
CA SER A 278 -12.53 -19.02 2.07
C SER A 278 -12.22 -19.22 0.59
N MET A 279 -12.79 -18.38 -0.27
CA MET A 279 -12.59 -18.35 -1.72
C MET A 279 -13.02 -17.01 -2.29
N ALA A 280 -12.56 -16.70 -3.49
CA ALA A 280 -13.03 -15.55 -4.25
C ALA A 280 -14.49 -15.73 -4.71
N ASN A 281 -15.32 -14.69 -4.53
CA ASN A 281 -16.73 -14.72 -4.91
C ASN A 281 -17.33 -13.34 -5.21
N GLU A 282 -18.46 -13.31 -5.94
CA GLU A 282 -19.14 -12.07 -6.33
C GLU A 282 -19.84 -11.37 -5.14
N LEU A 283 -20.24 -12.09 -4.10
CA LEU A 283 -20.88 -11.48 -2.93
C LEU A 283 -19.90 -10.56 -2.22
N GLU A 284 -18.63 -10.98 -2.07
CA GLU A 284 -17.57 -10.12 -1.54
C GLU A 284 -17.28 -8.93 -2.45
N GLY A 285 -17.46 -9.07 -3.77
CA GLY A 285 -17.39 -7.94 -4.70
C GLY A 285 -18.44 -6.87 -4.40
N LYS A 286 -19.68 -7.27 -4.15
CA LYS A 286 -20.76 -6.34 -3.71
C LYS A 286 -20.44 -5.72 -2.35
N SER A 287 -19.93 -6.51 -1.42
CA SER A 287 -19.50 -6.04 -0.09
C SER A 287 -18.37 -5.04 -0.17
N ALA A 288 -17.39 -5.26 -1.05
CA ALA A 288 -16.27 -4.33 -1.28
C ALA A 288 -16.75 -2.95 -1.76
N LEU A 289 -17.69 -2.91 -2.69
CA LEU A 289 -18.28 -1.67 -3.19
C LEU A 289 -19.12 -0.94 -2.13
N ALA A 290 -19.90 -1.68 -1.34
CA ALA A 290 -20.67 -1.13 -0.23
C ALA A 290 -19.74 -0.57 0.86
N TRP A 291 -18.69 -1.31 1.21
CA TRP A 291 -17.68 -0.88 2.15
C TRP A 291 -16.98 0.41 1.71
N ALA A 292 -16.59 0.49 0.42
CA ALA A 292 -15.95 1.69 -0.11
C ALA A 292 -16.86 2.94 0.01
N ARG A 293 -18.15 2.79 -0.27
CA ARG A 293 -19.14 3.89 -0.08
C ARG A 293 -19.25 4.31 1.38
N ASN A 294 -19.29 3.35 2.30
CA ASN A 294 -19.40 3.63 3.72
C ASN A 294 -18.15 4.35 4.27
N ILE A 295 -16.95 3.90 3.91
CA ILE A 295 -15.71 4.55 4.37
C ILE A 295 -15.56 5.96 3.77
N TRP A 296 -15.99 6.18 2.53
CA TRP A 296 -15.99 7.52 1.94
C TRP A 296 -17.02 8.45 2.61
N ALA A 297 -18.21 7.96 2.94
CA ALA A 297 -19.16 8.73 3.71
C ALA A 297 -18.63 9.11 5.11
N ASP A 298 -17.92 8.19 5.77
CA ASP A 298 -17.28 8.46 7.07
C ASP A 298 -16.12 9.47 6.99
N MET A 299 -15.38 9.50 5.88
CA MET A 299 -14.20 10.35 5.72
C MET A 299 -14.49 11.72 5.08
N LEU A 300 -15.55 11.83 4.31
CA LEU A 300 -15.85 12.98 3.46
C LEU A 300 -17.17 13.69 3.82
N ALA A 301 -17.82 13.26 4.90
CA ALA A 301 -19.08 13.85 5.39
C ALA A 301 -18.89 15.22 6.05
#